data_549d3c469dced19945efd91b33e20761
#
_entry.id   549d3c469dced19945efd91b33e20761
#
_cell.length_a   1.000
_cell.length_b   1.000
_cell.length_c   1.000
_cell.angle_alpha   90.00
_cell.angle_beta   90.00
_cell.angle_gamma   90.00
#
_symmetry.space_group_name_H-M   'P 1'
#
loop_
_entity.id
_entity.type
_entity.pdbx_description
1 polymer ?
#
loop_
_entity_poly.entity_id
_entity_poly.type
_entity_poly.pdbx_seq_one_letter_code
_entity_poly.pdbx_strand_id
1 'polypeptide(L)'
;MKELFEMLNGLSNRKFNKRSFLTACGAAAAAAAISAPSASAASANERRIAVIYFSKTGHTQSLAECVSDMTGAKLFRVETVDPYPEEYRETTEIVKAEIENNIARPIKPLQVNLDEFDVVILMTPTWWHHVARPLQTWMESAKLADRTNLLILTANTHGGGGRMHTREDFEKWLPQSRLGTHFTIFGGVSRKDRDVRRWLEE
;
A
#
# COMPACT_ATOMS: atom_id res chain seq x y z
N MET A 1 -1.33 -2.25 35.87
CA MET A 1 -0.29 -1.60 35.03
C MET A 1 0.81 -2.53 34.56
N LYS A 2 1.24 -3.55 35.32
CA LYS A 2 2.26 -4.53 34.90
C LYS A 2 1.78 -5.47 33.77
N GLU A 3 0.54 -5.92 33.82
CA GLU A 3 -0.01 -6.85 32.80
C GLU A 3 -0.21 -6.18 31.43
N LEU A 4 -0.54 -4.89 31.40
CA LEU A 4 -0.65 -4.14 30.13
C LEU A 4 0.71 -3.94 29.48
N PHE A 5 1.77 -3.79 30.28
CA PHE A 5 3.14 -3.65 29.80
C PHE A 5 3.71 -4.97 29.26
N GLU A 6 3.35 -6.09 29.84
CA GLU A 6 3.74 -7.42 29.34
C GLU A 6 3.01 -7.81 28.06
N MET A 7 1.73 -7.42 27.92
CA MET A 7 0.96 -7.65 26.68
C MET A 7 1.50 -6.83 25.51
N LEU A 8 1.96 -5.59 25.75
CA LEU A 8 2.58 -4.75 24.74
C LEU A 8 4.00 -5.25 24.35
N ASN A 9 4.76 -5.79 25.29
CA ASN A 9 6.07 -6.39 25.02
C ASN A 9 5.97 -7.74 24.31
N GLY A 10 4.90 -8.50 24.50
CA GLY A 10 4.65 -9.75 23.77
C GLY A 10 4.40 -9.54 22.28
N LEU A 11 3.86 -8.37 21.89
CA LEU A 11 3.65 -8.01 20.49
C LEU A 11 4.91 -7.44 19.82
N SER A 12 5.80 -6.80 20.61
CA SER A 12 7.05 -6.21 20.10
C SER A 12 8.14 -7.27 19.83
N ASN A 13 8.05 -8.45 20.43
CA ASN A 13 9.11 -9.47 20.34
C ASN A 13 8.85 -10.60 19.33
N ARG A 14 7.79 -10.50 18.53
CA ARG A 14 7.69 -11.31 17.31
C ARG A 14 8.64 -10.72 16.27
N LYS A 15 9.91 -11.12 16.35
CA LYS A 15 10.87 -10.91 15.27
C LYS A 15 10.22 -11.39 13.98
N PHE A 16 9.96 -10.45 13.07
CA PHE A 16 9.53 -10.73 11.71
C PHE A 16 10.56 -11.68 11.09
N ASN A 17 10.20 -12.95 10.93
CA ASN A 17 11.10 -13.88 10.29
C ASN A 17 11.05 -13.61 8.78
N LYS A 18 12.04 -12.88 8.28
CA LYS A 18 12.22 -12.43 6.89
C LYS A 18 12.07 -13.54 5.85
N ARG A 19 12.22 -14.80 6.24
CA ARG A 19 12.14 -15.96 5.35
C ARG A 19 10.73 -16.45 5.04
N SER A 20 9.72 -16.03 5.77
CA SER A 20 8.34 -16.53 5.60
C SER A 20 7.52 -15.80 4.55
N PHE A 21 8.00 -14.69 4.00
CA PHE A 21 7.24 -13.89 3.03
C PHE A 21 7.23 -14.49 1.62
N LEU A 22 8.29 -15.21 1.23
CA LEU A 22 8.45 -15.75 -0.13
C LEU A 22 8.33 -17.27 -0.24
N THR A 23 8.34 -18.03 0.86
CA THR A 23 8.35 -19.50 0.80
C THR A 23 6.97 -20.09 0.43
N ALA A 24 5.91 -19.29 0.44
CA ALA A 24 4.55 -19.74 0.11
C ALA A 24 4.19 -19.70 -1.38
N CYS A 25 5.06 -19.14 -2.24
CA CYS A 25 4.78 -18.98 -3.68
C CYS A 25 5.38 -20.06 -4.58
N GLY A 26 5.82 -21.17 -4.09
CA GLY A 26 6.48 -22.17 -4.91
C GLY A 26 6.22 -23.61 -4.51
N ALA A 27 5.19 -24.23 -5.07
CA ALA A 27 5.16 -25.61 -5.59
C ALA A 27 3.71 -26.12 -5.70
N ALA A 28 3.13 -26.05 -6.88
CA ALA A 28 2.05 -26.97 -7.26
C ALA A 28 2.31 -27.44 -8.70
N ALA A 29 2.93 -28.60 -8.82
CA ALA A 29 2.94 -29.38 -10.07
C ALA A 29 2.27 -30.72 -9.82
N ALA A 30 1.15 -30.91 -10.52
CA ALA A 30 0.54 -32.15 -11.04
C ALA A 30 0.18 -33.30 -10.07
N ALA A 31 -1.14 -33.49 -9.89
CA ALA A 31 -1.79 -34.79 -10.07
C ALA A 31 -3.31 -34.57 -10.27
N ALA A 32 -3.84 -35.00 -11.39
CA ALA A 32 -5.25 -35.00 -11.70
C ALA A 32 -5.99 -36.07 -10.86
N ALA A 33 -6.95 -35.64 -10.06
CA ALA A 33 -8.02 -36.50 -9.55
C ALA A 33 -9.28 -35.64 -9.38
N ILE A 34 -10.32 -36.04 -10.06
CA ILE A 34 -11.66 -35.45 -10.02
C ILE A 34 -12.23 -35.65 -8.61
N SER A 35 -12.45 -34.56 -7.89
CA SER A 35 -13.36 -34.53 -6.75
C SER A 35 -13.78 -33.08 -6.43
N ALA A 36 -15.01 -32.93 -5.94
CA ALA A 36 -15.81 -31.74 -5.69
C ALA A 36 -15.05 -30.51 -5.16
N PRO A 37 -15.60 -29.27 -5.28
CA PRO A 37 -14.93 -28.08 -4.83
C PRO A 37 -14.78 -28.13 -3.30
N SER A 38 -13.68 -28.66 -2.84
CA SER A 38 -13.27 -28.45 -1.46
C SER A 38 -12.85 -26.97 -1.38
N ALA A 39 -13.55 -26.19 -0.56
CA ALA A 39 -13.09 -24.89 -0.14
C ALA A 39 -11.62 -25.06 0.28
N SER A 40 -10.70 -24.54 -0.52
CA SER A 40 -9.28 -24.55 -0.22
C SER A 40 -9.14 -23.90 1.15
N ALA A 41 -8.80 -24.72 2.14
CA ALA A 41 -8.35 -24.22 3.43
C ALA A 41 -7.11 -23.37 3.12
N ALA A 42 -7.27 -22.05 3.08
CA ALA A 42 -6.18 -21.11 3.03
C ALA A 42 -5.25 -21.48 4.19
N SER A 43 -3.99 -21.77 3.88
CA SER A 43 -3.02 -22.15 4.90
C SER A 43 -3.00 -21.04 5.95
N ALA A 44 -3.08 -21.40 7.23
CA ALA A 44 -3.26 -20.50 8.38
C ALA A 44 -2.09 -19.51 8.61
N ASN A 45 -1.28 -19.24 7.60
CA ASN A 45 -0.09 -18.39 7.66
C ASN A 45 0.08 -17.41 6.48
N GLU A 46 -0.88 -17.29 5.56
CA GLU A 46 -0.81 -16.31 4.48
C GLU A 46 -1.48 -15.01 4.93
N ARG A 47 -0.71 -13.92 4.98
CA ARG A 47 -1.22 -12.60 5.32
C ARG A 47 -2.14 -12.11 4.22
N ARG A 48 -3.30 -11.61 4.60
CA ARG A 48 -4.25 -10.99 3.69
C ARG A 48 -3.80 -9.56 3.45
N ILE A 49 -3.44 -9.25 2.23
CA ILE A 49 -2.82 -7.97 1.85
C ILE A 49 -3.75 -7.19 0.94
N ALA A 50 -3.97 -5.93 1.24
CA ALA A 50 -4.60 -4.95 0.36
C ALA A 50 -3.57 -3.94 -0.13
N VAL A 51 -3.56 -3.62 -1.41
CA VAL A 51 -2.84 -2.49 -1.99
C VAL A 51 -3.84 -1.43 -2.38
N ILE A 52 -3.77 -0.28 -1.74
CA ILE A 52 -4.58 0.89 -2.08
C ILE A 52 -3.68 1.92 -2.76
N TYR A 53 -4.01 2.30 -3.98
CA TYR A 53 -3.14 3.16 -4.75
C TYR A 53 -3.88 4.22 -5.57
N PHE A 54 -3.21 5.35 -5.78
CA PHE A 54 -3.59 6.35 -6.77
C PHE A 54 -2.52 6.40 -7.87
N SER A 55 -2.96 6.49 -9.14
CA SER A 55 -2.06 6.61 -10.28
C SER A 55 -2.73 7.39 -11.43
N LYS A 56 -2.07 8.44 -11.94
CA LYS A 56 -2.50 9.18 -13.13
C LYS A 56 -1.92 8.58 -14.41
N THR A 57 -0.62 8.36 -14.44
CA THR A 57 0.14 7.99 -15.65
C THR A 57 0.50 6.51 -15.75
N GLY A 58 0.02 5.70 -14.80
CA GLY A 58 0.28 4.24 -14.78
C GLY A 58 1.53 3.82 -14.01
N HIS A 59 2.45 4.71 -13.63
CA HIS A 59 3.67 4.32 -12.91
C HIS A 59 3.37 3.67 -11.55
N THR A 60 2.55 4.31 -10.72
CA THR A 60 2.15 3.73 -9.43
C THR A 60 1.27 2.49 -9.61
N GLN A 61 0.47 2.44 -10.67
CA GLN A 61 -0.30 1.25 -11.03
C GLN A 61 0.63 0.06 -11.34
N SER A 62 1.67 0.26 -12.13
CA SER A 62 2.63 -0.83 -12.43
C SER A 62 3.34 -1.34 -11.17
N LEU A 63 3.64 -0.46 -10.22
CA LEU A 63 4.17 -0.86 -8.92
C LEU A 63 3.14 -1.70 -8.12
N ALA A 64 1.87 -1.26 -8.08
CA ALA A 64 0.81 -1.98 -7.40
C ALA A 64 0.57 -3.38 -8.01
N GLU A 65 0.55 -3.48 -9.33
CA GLU A 65 0.44 -4.75 -10.07
C GLU A 65 1.64 -5.67 -9.81
N CYS A 66 2.86 -5.13 -9.78
CA CYS A 66 4.08 -5.87 -9.46
C CYS A 66 4.01 -6.48 -8.05
N VAL A 67 3.56 -5.70 -7.06
CA VAL A 67 3.39 -6.18 -5.68
C VAL A 67 2.28 -7.24 -5.61
N SER A 68 1.16 -7.02 -6.30
CA SER A 68 0.07 -8.00 -6.35
C SER A 68 0.51 -9.33 -6.97
N ASP A 69 1.26 -9.29 -8.08
CA ASP A 69 1.81 -10.49 -8.74
C ASP A 69 2.77 -11.28 -7.82
N MET A 70 3.48 -10.59 -6.91
CA MET A 70 4.43 -11.21 -5.98
C MET A 70 3.80 -11.73 -4.69
N THR A 71 2.69 -11.13 -4.24
CA THR A 71 2.15 -11.37 -2.90
C THR A 71 0.72 -11.90 -2.89
N GLY A 72 0.02 -11.90 -4.03
CA GLY A 72 -1.41 -12.18 -4.09
C GLY A 72 -2.30 -11.07 -3.51
N ALA A 73 -1.75 -9.87 -3.28
CA ALA A 73 -2.49 -8.75 -2.71
C ALA A 73 -3.69 -8.33 -3.58
N LYS A 74 -4.81 -8.00 -2.94
CA LYS A 74 -5.95 -7.39 -3.61
C LYS A 74 -5.66 -5.93 -3.94
N LEU A 75 -5.96 -5.51 -5.16
CA LEU A 75 -5.75 -4.14 -5.64
C LEU A 75 -7.00 -3.29 -5.50
N PHE A 76 -6.84 -2.09 -4.98
CA PHE A 76 -7.88 -1.08 -4.86
C PHE A 76 -7.36 0.26 -5.39
N ARG A 77 -7.92 0.69 -6.52
CA ARG A 77 -7.54 1.96 -7.14
C ARG A 77 -8.40 3.10 -6.61
N VAL A 78 -7.77 4.13 -6.10
CA VAL A 78 -8.44 5.40 -5.81
C VAL A 78 -8.62 6.17 -7.10
N GLU A 79 -9.85 6.59 -7.40
CA GLU A 79 -10.19 7.40 -8.57
C GLU A 79 -10.78 8.73 -8.12
N THR A 80 -10.44 9.80 -8.80
CA THR A 80 -11.02 11.13 -8.57
C THR A 80 -12.39 11.24 -9.24
N VAL A 81 -13.30 12.04 -8.66
CA VAL A 81 -14.58 12.37 -9.28
C VAL A 81 -14.31 13.11 -10.60
N ASP A 82 -13.54 14.19 -10.52
CA ASP A 82 -13.09 14.92 -11.67
C ASP A 82 -11.63 14.53 -11.96
N PRO A 83 -11.31 13.95 -13.12
CA PRO A 83 -9.94 13.59 -13.47
C PRO A 83 -9.05 14.82 -13.52
N TYR A 84 -7.77 14.66 -13.21
CA TYR A 84 -6.78 15.70 -13.47
C TYR A 84 -6.58 15.90 -14.98
N PRO A 85 -6.29 17.12 -15.44
CA PRO A 85 -5.97 17.38 -16.83
C PRO A 85 -4.86 16.47 -17.36
N GLU A 86 -4.89 16.14 -18.65
CA GLU A 86 -3.81 15.35 -19.27
C GLU A 86 -2.50 16.13 -19.30
N GLU A 87 -2.60 17.43 -19.52
CA GLU A 87 -1.46 18.31 -19.61
C GLU A 87 -0.74 18.42 -18.26
N TYR A 88 0.61 18.27 -18.33
CA TYR A 88 1.45 18.20 -17.12
C TYR A 88 1.43 19.49 -16.29
N ARG A 89 1.54 20.63 -16.97
CA ARG A 89 1.61 21.95 -16.32
C ARG A 89 0.31 22.27 -15.58
N GLU A 90 -0.83 22.06 -16.23
CA GLU A 90 -2.14 22.29 -15.61
C GLU A 90 -2.33 21.39 -14.39
N THR A 91 -1.97 20.11 -14.51
CA THR A 91 -1.98 19.18 -13.37
C THR A 91 -1.12 19.69 -12.21
N THR A 92 0.08 20.18 -12.51
CA THR A 92 1.01 20.67 -11.48
C THR A 92 0.48 21.90 -10.75
N GLU A 93 -0.14 22.83 -11.47
CA GLU A 93 -0.75 24.04 -10.89
C GLU A 93 -1.92 23.68 -9.94
N ILE A 94 -2.78 22.75 -10.35
CA ILE A 94 -3.89 22.26 -9.51
C ILE A 94 -3.34 21.58 -8.27
N VAL A 95 -2.40 20.64 -8.42
CA VAL A 95 -1.83 19.88 -7.31
C VAL A 95 -1.11 20.80 -6.32
N LYS A 96 -0.37 21.79 -6.82
CA LYS A 96 0.26 22.80 -5.97
C LYS A 96 -0.77 23.52 -5.11
N ALA A 97 -1.84 24.02 -5.74
CA ALA A 97 -2.90 24.71 -5.01
C ALA A 97 -3.60 23.80 -3.98
N GLU A 98 -3.85 22.53 -4.31
CA GLU A 98 -4.42 21.55 -3.39
C GLU A 98 -3.54 21.33 -2.15
N ILE A 99 -2.22 21.25 -2.35
CA ILE A 99 -1.26 21.02 -1.26
C ILE A 99 -1.09 22.27 -0.39
N GLU A 100 -0.83 23.43 -1.02
CA GLU A 100 -0.59 24.69 -0.30
C GLU A 100 -1.81 25.15 0.51
N ASN A 101 -3.01 24.91 0.01
CA ASN A 101 -4.25 25.30 0.67
C ASN A 101 -4.95 24.16 1.43
N ASN A 102 -4.31 23.01 1.55
CA ASN A 102 -4.86 21.80 2.19
C ASN A 102 -6.25 21.42 1.66
N ILE A 103 -6.44 21.48 0.35
CA ILE A 103 -7.71 21.15 -0.31
C ILE A 103 -7.78 19.63 -0.52
N ALA A 104 -8.84 19.00 -0.02
CA ALA A 104 -9.13 17.61 -0.30
C ALA A 104 -9.59 17.42 -1.75
N ARG A 105 -9.03 16.46 -2.48
CA ARG A 105 -9.50 16.11 -3.82
C ARG A 105 -10.67 15.13 -3.74
N PRO A 106 -11.87 15.46 -4.26
CA PRO A 106 -12.99 14.54 -4.27
C PRO A 106 -12.66 13.24 -5.02
N ILE A 107 -13.00 12.11 -4.40
CA ILE A 107 -12.78 10.77 -4.97
C ILE A 107 -14.10 10.04 -5.17
N LYS A 108 -14.14 9.12 -6.12
CA LYS A 108 -15.25 8.19 -6.28
C LYS A 108 -15.32 7.27 -5.06
N PRO A 109 -16.52 6.82 -4.66
CA PRO A 109 -16.66 5.90 -3.56
C PRO A 109 -15.80 4.65 -3.75
N LEU A 110 -14.92 4.37 -2.82
CA LEU A 110 -14.09 3.17 -2.79
C LEU A 110 -14.22 2.52 -1.42
N GLN A 111 -15.06 1.50 -1.33
CA GLN A 111 -15.25 0.74 -0.10
C GLN A 111 -14.26 -0.41 -0.03
N VAL A 112 -13.45 -0.40 1.02
CA VAL A 112 -12.52 -1.48 1.36
C VAL A 112 -12.86 -1.96 2.76
N ASN A 113 -13.25 -3.22 2.89
CA ASN A 113 -13.43 -3.80 4.21
C ASN A 113 -12.05 -4.10 4.81
N LEU A 114 -11.52 -3.17 5.58
CA LEU A 114 -10.18 -3.25 6.17
C LEU A 114 -10.03 -4.40 7.17
N ASP A 115 -11.13 -4.94 7.72
CA ASP A 115 -11.09 -6.07 8.66
C ASP A 115 -10.79 -7.41 7.96
N GLU A 116 -10.85 -7.42 6.63
CA GLU A 116 -10.43 -8.58 5.83
C GLU A 116 -8.91 -8.69 5.65
N PHE A 117 -8.13 -7.69 6.07
CA PHE A 117 -6.70 -7.60 5.79
C PHE A 117 -5.87 -7.52 7.06
N ASP A 118 -4.65 -8.04 6.98
CA ASP A 118 -3.63 -7.98 8.03
C ASP A 118 -2.59 -6.91 7.69
N VAL A 119 -2.41 -6.64 6.39
CA VAL A 119 -1.46 -5.66 5.85
C VAL A 119 -2.17 -4.78 4.83
N VAL A 120 -1.93 -3.48 4.93
CA VAL A 120 -2.32 -2.48 3.93
C VAL A 120 -1.06 -1.85 3.35
N ILE A 121 -0.95 -1.81 2.04
CA ILE A 121 0.14 -1.13 1.33
C ILE A 121 -0.45 0.09 0.62
N LEU A 122 0.02 1.27 0.98
CA LEU A 122 -0.41 2.54 0.41
C LEU A 122 0.59 3.00 -0.65
N MET A 123 0.13 3.23 -1.87
CA MET A 123 1.02 3.63 -2.97
C MET A 123 0.55 4.91 -3.65
N THR A 124 1.48 5.85 -3.84
CA THR A 124 1.22 7.19 -4.36
C THR A 124 2.27 7.63 -5.36
N PRO A 125 1.96 8.47 -6.35
CA PRO A 125 2.98 9.27 -6.99
C PRO A 125 3.44 10.39 -6.05
N THR A 126 4.73 10.78 -6.12
CA THR A 126 5.20 12.02 -5.49
C THR A 126 4.72 13.20 -6.32
N TRP A 127 3.81 13.99 -5.79
CA TRP A 127 3.29 15.19 -6.43
C TRP A 127 3.59 16.43 -5.60
N TRP A 128 4.23 17.41 -6.21
CA TRP A 128 4.65 18.63 -5.52
C TRP A 128 5.30 18.33 -4.16
N HIS A 129 6.20 17.32 -4.16
CA HIS A 129 6.97 16.81 -3.02
C HIS A 129 6.19 15.97 -1.99
N HIS A 130 4.90 15.79 -2.14
CA HIS A 130 4.01 15.19 -1.16
C HIS A 130 3.24 13.97 -1.71
N VAL A 131 2.55 13.27 -0.84
CA VAL A 131 1.54 12.27 -1.18
C VAL A 131 0.42 12.92 -1.99
N ALA A 132 -0.01 12.28 -3.08
CA ALA A 132 -1.09 12.78 -3.90
C ALA A 132 -2.41 12.86 -3.10
N ARG A 133 -3.10 13.99 -3.20
CA ARG A 133 -4.33 14.29 -2.44
C ARG A 133 -5.43 13.24 -2.55
N PRO A 134 -5.69 12.59 -3.69
CA PRO A 134 -6.70 11.54 -3.76
C PRO A 134 -6.46 10.39 -2.77
N LEU A 135 -5.19 9.97 -2.58
CA LEU A 135 -4.87 8.92 -1.62
C LEU A 135 -5.09 9.39 -0.18
N GLN A 136 -4.69 10.62 0.14
CA GLN A 136 -4.95 11.22 1.46
C GLN A 136 -6.46 11.25 1.75
N THR A 137 -7.27 11.74 0.80
CA THR A 137 -8.74 11.80 0.95
C THR A 137 -9.32 10.41 1.24
N TRP A 138 -8.82 9.36 0.56
CA TRP A 138 -9.27 8.01 0.83
C TRP A 138 -8.89 7.56 2.25
N MET A 139 -7.65 7.79 2.69
CA MET A 139 -7.18 7.41 4.02
C MET A 139 -8.01 8.05 5.13
N GLU A 140 -8.35 9.33 4.97
CA GLU A 140 -9.20 10.08 5.90
C GLU A 140 -10.64 9.52 5.90
N SER A 141 -11.22 9.26 4.73
CA SER A 141 -12.59 8.71 4.61
C SER A 141 -12.70 7.30 5.19
N ALA A 142 -11.67 6.48 5.04
CA ALA A 142 -11.57 5.13 5.59
C ALA A 142 -11.19 5.11 7.08
N LYS A 143 -10.93 6.28 7.69
CA LYS A 143 -10.45 6.43 9.07
C LYS A 143 -9.25 5.51 9.36
N LEU A 144 -8.32 5.47 8.43
CA LEU A 144 -7.19 4.54 8.51
C LEU A 144 -6.31 4.82 9.74
N ALA A 145 -6.23 6.07 10.18
CA ALA A 145 -5.51 6.47 11.39
C ALA A 145 -6.03 5.79 12.67
N ASP A 146 -7.32 5.43 12.70
CA ASP A 146 -7.95 4.81 13.87
C ASP A 146 -7.73 3.28 13.91
N ARG A 147 -7.15 2.69 12.86
CA ARG A 147 -6.93 1.25 12.75
C ARG A 147 -5.64 0.83 13.45
N THR A 148 -5.78 0.08 14.53
CA THR A 148 -4.64 -0.37 15.36
C THR A 148 -4.17 -1.80 15.07
N ASN A 149 -4.94 -2.56 14.30
CA ASN A 149 -4.70 -3.97 14.00
C ASN A 149 -4.01 -4.22 12.64
N LEU A 150 -3.81 -3.18 11.84
CA LEU A 150 -3.20 -3.28 10.50
C LEU A 150 -1.71 -2.94 10.55
N LEU A 151 -0.89 -3.71 9.85
CA LEU A 151 0.45 -3.27 9.45
C LEU A 151 0.31 -2.45 8.17
N ILE A 152 0.91 -1.25 8.16
CA ILE A 152 0.83 -0.33 7.02
C ILE A 152 2.22 -0.17 6.41
N LEU A 153 2.39 -0.63 5.18
CA LEU A 153 3.56 -0.33 4.35
C LEU A 153 3.22 0.81 3.41
N THR A 154 4.22 1.56 2.99
CA THR A 154 4.01 2.71 2.11
C THR A 154 5.00 2.72 0.97
N ALA A 155 4.59 3.22 -0.19
CA ALA A 155 5.50 3.38 -1.32
C ALA A 155 5.14 4.60 -2.16
N ASN A 156 6.15 5.16 -2.84
CA ASN A 156 5.93 6.20 -3.83
C ASN A 156 6.69 5.95 -5.13
N THR A 157 6.11 6.41 -6.23
CA THR A 157 6.78 6.56 -7.53
C THR A 157 7.05 8.02 -7.80
N HIS A 158 8.15 8.34 -8.49
CA HIS A 158 8.52 9.72 -8.76
C HIS A 158 9.15 9.90 -10.14
N GLY A 159 9.14 11.12 -10.66
CA GLY A 159 9.73 11.49 -11.95
C GLY A 159 11.15 12.09 -11.85
N GLY A 160 11.86 11.90 -10.73
CA GLY A 160 13.21 12.44 -10.53
C GLY A 160 13.46 13.04 -9.15
N GLY A 161 12.41 13.44 -8.43
CA GLY A 161 12.53 14.07 -7.10
C GLY A 161 12.83 13.12 -5.94
N GLY A 162 12.72 11.81 -6.13
CA GLY A 162 12.88 10.85 -5.03
C GLY A 162 11.67 10.80 -4.10
N ARG A 163 11.92 10.40 -2.86
CA ARG A 163 10.91 10.27 -1.81
C ARG A 163 10.28 11.60 -1.40
N MET A 164 11.08 12.66 -1.36
CA MET A 164 10.70 13.99 -0.84
C MET A 164 10.05 13.87 0.56
N HIS A 165 8.86 14.46 0.75
CA HIS A 165 8.13 14.45 2.02
C HIS A 165 7.08 13.34 2.12
N THR A 166 7.03 12.40 1.16
CA THR A 166 5.95 11.38 1.15
C THR A 166 5.97 10.48 2.38
N ARG A 167 7.15 10.13 2.89
CA ARG A 167 7.27 9.33 4.11
C ARG A 167 6.80 10.10 5.34
N GLU A 168 7.23 11.34 5.45
CA GLU A 168 6.86 12.26 6.52
C GLU A 168 5.36 12.56 6.53
N ASP A 169 4.73 12.66 5.36
CA ASP A 169 3.27 12.80 5.25
C ASP A 169 2.55 11.57 5.84
N PHE A 170 2.98 10.37 5.49
CA PHE A 170 2.42 9.15 6.07
C PHE A 170 2.65 9.08 7.58
N GLU A 171 3.84 9.44 8.06
CA GLU A 171 4.16 9.49 9.51
C GLU A 171 3.31 10.50 10.28
N LYS A 172 2.93 11.59 9.63
CA LYS A 172 2.04 12.61 10.22
C LYS A 172 0.60 12.14 10.32
N TRP A 173 0.11 11.35 9.35
CA TRP A 173 -1.31 10.99 9.24
C TRP A 173 -1.65 9.62 9.85
N LEU A 174 -0.65 8.76 10.05
CA LEU A 174 -0.86 7.37 10.47
C LEU A 174 -0.15 7.04 11.78
N PRO A 175 -0.68 6.08 12.58
CA PRO A 175 -0.04 5.65 13.81
C PRO A 175 1.35 5.05 13.53
N GLN A 176 2.40 5.64 14.07
CA GLN A 176 3.79 5.21 13.85
C GLN A 176 4.05 3.78 14.31
N SER A 177 3.36 3.32 15.35
CA SER A 177 3.47 1.94 15.86
C SER A 177 3.02 0.88 14.84
N ARG A 178 2.32 1.26 13.77
CA ARG A 178 1.82 0.38 12.71
C ARG A 178 2.45 0.65 11.36
N LEU A 179 3.25 1.69 11.26
CA LEU A 179 3.89 2.07 10.01
C LEU A 179 5.20 1.28 9.85
N GLY A 180 5.22 0.42 8.82
CA GLY A 180 6.40 -0.37 8.45
C GLY A 180 7.34 0.39 7.51
N THR A 181 8.02 -0.34 6.64
CA THR A 181 8.99 0.22 5.69
C THR A 181 8.33 1.07 4.60
N HIS A 182 9.12 1.98 4.03
CA HIS A 182 8.71 2.84 2.92
C HIS A 182 9.62 2.58 1.71
N PHE A 183 9.00 2.35 0.57
CA PHE A 183 9.70 2.13 -0.70
C PHE A 183 9.55 3.32 -1.63
N THR A 184 10.62 3.68 -2.34
CA THR A 184 10.58 4.75 -3.35
C THR A 184 11.26 4.28 -4.62
N ILE A 185 10.67 4.60 -5.79
CA ILE A 185 11.20 4.19 -7.08
C ILE A 185 10.96 5.24 -8.16
N PHE A 186 11.93 5.38 -9.07
CA PHE A 186 11.82 6.24 -10.23
C PHE A 186 10.93 5.60 -11.30
N GLY A 187 9.93 6.33 -11.79
CA GLY A 187 9.04 5.86 -12.86
C GLY A 187 8.18 4.66 -12.45
N GLY A 188 7.89 3.81 -13.41
CA GLY A 188 7.17 2.54 -13.19
C GLY A 188 8.12 1.36 -13.09
N VAL A 189 7.58 0.19 -12.77
CA VAL A 189 8.35 -1.05 -12.59
C VAL A 189 7.88 -2.14 -13.56
N SER A 190 8.73 -3.12 -13.78
CA SER A 190 8.36 -4.38 -14.43
C SER A 190 7.71 -5.35 -13.44
N ARG A 191 6.97 -6.34 -13.96
CA ARG A 191 6.23 -7.31 -13.12
C ARG A 191 7.07 -8.14 -12.16
N LYS A 192 8.40 -8.21 -12.34
CA LYS A 192 9.33 -8.99 -11.50
C LYS A 192 10.52 -8.13 -11.07
N ASP A 193 10.24 -6.92 -10.63
CA ASP A 193 11.26 -5.99 -10.20
C ASP A 193 12.01 -6.50 -8.96
N ARG A 194 13.36 -6.48 -9.00
CA ARG A 194 14.21 -7.00 -7.94
C ARG A 194 14.24 -6.11 -6.70
N ASP A 195 14.10 -4.81 -6.88
CA ASP A 195 14.13 -3.87 -5.75
C ASP A 195 12.80 -3.90 -5.00
N VAL A 196 11.67 -4.07 -5.72
CA VAL A 196 10.36 -4.33 -5.12
C VAL A 196 10.40 -5.63 -4.30
N ARG A 197 10.98 -6.70 -4.85
CA ARG A 197 11.13 -7.96 -4.11
C ARG A 197 11.92 -7.78 -2.83
N ARG A 198 13.06 -7.11 -2.90
CA ARG A 198 13.91 -6.86 -1.73
C ARG A 198 13.16 -6.09 -0.65
N TRP A 199 12.42 -5.04 -1.04
CA TRP A 199 11.60 -4.28 -0.12
C TRP A 199 10.53 -5.12 0.59
N LEU A 200 9.86 -6.01 -0.14
CA LEU A 200 8.84 -6.90 0.44
C LEU A 200 9.43 -7.98 1.39
N GLU A 201 10.74 -8.22 1.31
CA GLU A 201 11.47 -9.15 2.18
C GLU A 201 12.01 -8.49 3.48
N GLU A 202 12.01 -7.15 3.56
CA GLU A 202 12.43 -6.35 4.73
C GLU A 202 11.38 -6.32 5.84
#